data_57f9fa1c493a64ac80fd386cb41a33d7
#
_entry.id   57f9fa1c493a64ac80fd386cb41a33d7
#
_cell.length_a   1.000
_cell.length_b   1.000
_cell.length_c   1.000
_cell.angle_alpha   90.00
_cell.angle_beta   90.00
_cell.angle_gamma   90.00
#
_symmetry.space_group_name_H-M   'P 1'
#
loop_
_entity.id
_entity.type
_entity.pdbx_description
1 polymer ?
#
loop_
_entity_poly.entity_id
_entity_poly.type
_entity_poly.pdbx_seq_one_letter_code
_entity_poly.pdbx_strand_id
1 'polypeptide(L)'
;TDKNYFKKDKNSYKVSIGQFGKIISILKRNNCKKVLFAGKVRKPNFLKLKLDLKGVYYISKIIKKSKIGDAAVLKEIIIIFKREGIKTISSTFFTPELNLSRGNYTKYKPDNDDKRNIKNAIKFLNKSKPYSYIQAAVGRNNSVTLERRKGTQDMLRHIKKNKSNGVLVKFPKK
;
A
#
# COMPACT_ATOMS: atom_id res chain seq x y z
N THR A 1 4.00 -10.61 -12.34
CA THR A 1 2.69 -11.02 -12.86
C THR A 1 2.96 -11.98 -13.97
N ASP A 2 2.39 -13.19 -13.88
CA ASP A 2 2.48 -14.21 -14.92
C ASP A 2 2.01 -13.62 -16.23
N LYS A 3 2.93 -13.48 -17.16
CA LYS A 3 2.77 -12.79 -18.44
C LYS A 3 1.70 -13.42 -19.35
N ASN A 4 1.14 -14.55 -18.96
CA ASN A 4 0.29 -15.39 -19.83
C ASN A 4 -1.21 -15.39 -19.47
N TYR A 5 -1.58 -14.97 -18.26
CA TYR A 5 -2.97 -15.10 -17.77
C TYR A 5 -4.01 -14.35 -18.60
N PHE A 6 -3.64 -13.18 -19.14
CA PHE A 6 -4.57 -12.32 -19.87
C PHE A 6 -4.28 -12.22 -21.37
N LYS A 7 -3.36 -13.02 -21.92
CA LYS A 7 -2.96 -12.91 -23.33
C LYS A 7 -4.07 -13.24 -24.33
N LYS A 8 -5.06 -14.05 -23.90
CA LYS A 8 -6.18 -14.49 -24.76
C LYS A 8 -7.45 -13.66 -24.57
N ASP A 9 -7.46 -12.74 -23.60
CA ASP A 9 -8.64 -11.90 -23.35
C ASP A 9 -8.66 -10.71 -24.32
N LYS A 10 -9.72 -10.59 -25.10
CA LYS A 10 -9.96 -9.51 -26.08
C LYS A 10 -9.94 -8.11 -25.44
N ASN A 11 -10.26 -8.02 -24.14
CA ASN A 11 -10.29 -6.78 -23.37
C ASN A 11 -8.99 -6.51 -22.61
N SER A 12 -7.94 -7.29 -22.85
CA SER A 12 -6.64 -7.13 -22.21
C SER A 12 -5.70 -6.23 -23.02
N TYR A 13 -5.15 -5.20 -22.38
CA TYR A 13 -4.28 -4.22 -23.01
C TYR A 13 -2.92 -4.18 -22.30
N LYS A 14 -1.86 -4.34 -23.06
CA LYS A 14 -0.49 -4.17 -22.55
C LYS A 14 -0.07 -2.71 -22.65
N VAL A 15 0.16 -2.06 -21.51
CA VAL A 15 0.51 -0.63 -21.44
C VAL A 15 1.70 -0.44 -20.50
N SER A 16 2.58 0.51 -20.81
CA SER A 16 3.63 0.94 -19.87
C SER A 16 3.02 1.79 -18.75
N ILE A 17 3.51 1.60 -17.53
CA ILE A 17 3.02 2.30 -16.33
C ILE A 17 3.14 3.84 -16.43
N GLY A 18 4.04 4.34 -17.27
CA GLY A 18 4.22 5.79 -17.51
C GLY A 18 3.29 6.37 -18.58
N GLN A 19 2.55 5.55 -19.31
CA GLN A 19 1.69 5.99 -20.41
C GLN A 19 0.27 6.29 -19.91
N PHE A 20 0.13 7.34 -19.09
CA PHE A 20 -1.15 7.72 -18.48
C PHE A 20 -2.22 8.08 -19.52
N GLY A 21 -1.84 8.79 -20.58
CA GLY A 21 -2.77 9.15 -21.66
C GLY A 21 -3.33 7.94 -22.37
N LYS A 22 -2.47 6.94 -22.66
CA LYS A 22 -2.89 5.68 -23.28
C LYS A 22 -3.81 4.88 -22.37
N ILE A 23 -3.48 4.78 -21.06
CA ILE A 23 -4.34 4.09 -20.09
C ILE A 23 -5.71 4.74 -20.01
N ILE A 24 -5.76 6.06 -19.85
CA ILE A 24 -7.00 6.82 -19.74
C ILE A 24 -7.82 6.72 -21.03
N SER A 25 -7.17 6.82 -22.19
CA SER A 25 -7.83 6.67 -23.50
C SER A 25 -8.46 5.28 -23.68
N ILE A 26 -7.77 4.22 -23.29
CA ILE A 26 -8.31 2.86 -23.33
C ILE A 26 -9.54 2.75 -22.44
N LEU A 27 -9.49 3.24 -21.20
CA LEU A 27 -10.61 3.20 -20.27
C LEU A 27 -11.82 3.98 -20.81
N LYS A 28 -11.60 5.18 -21.34
CA LYS A 28 -12.68 6.01 -21.90
C LYS A 28 -13.30 5.38 -23.15
N ARG A 29 -12.51 4.83 -24.08
CA ARG A 29 -13.03 4.14 -25.28
C ARG A 29 -13.86 2.91 -24.95
N ASN A 30 -13.54 2.24 -23.83
CA ASN A 30 -14.33 1.08 -23.37
C ASN A 30 -15.40 1.49 -22.35
N ASN A 31 -15.79 2.77 -22.27
CA ASN A 31 -16.82 3.29 -21.35
C ASN A 31 -16.57 2.93 -19.87
N CYS A 32 -15.32 2.70 -19.49
CA CYS A 32 -14.95 2.37 -18.10
C CYS A 32 -14.94 3.62 -17.22
N LYS A 33 -16.02 3.85 -16.48
CA LYS A 33 -16.14 4.94 -15.50
C LYS A 33 -15.51 4.63 -14.15
N LYS A 34 -15.17 3.37 -13.91
CA LYS A 34 -14.57 2.89 -12.66
C LYS A 34 -13.29 2.11 -12.94
N VAL A 35 -12.30 2.22 -12.06
CA VAL A 35 -11.05 1.46 -12.14
C VAL A 35 -10.71 0.87 -10.78
N LEU A 36 -10.17 -0.34 -10.80
CA LEU A 36 -9.66 -1.04 -9.63
C LEU A 36 -8.18 -1.34 -9.85
N PHE A 37 -7.36 -1.10 -8.82
CA PHE A 37 -5.94 -1.46 -8.85
C PHE A 37 -5.75 -2.78 -8.13
N ALA A 38 -5.25 -3.79 -8.84
CA ALA A 38 -4.93 -5.10 -8.29
C ALA A 38 -3.52 -5.53 -8.71
N GLY A 39 -2.89 -6.34 -7.87
CA GLY A 39 -1.57 -6.87 -8.11
C GLY A 39 -0.43 -6.01 -7.52
N LYS A 40 0.79 -6.52 -7.67
CA LYS A 40 2.01 -5.90 -7.14
C LYS A 40 2.75 -5.13 -8.23
N VAL A 41 3.02 -3.88 -8.01
CA VAL A 41 3.87 -3.06 -8.87
C VAL A 41 5.23 -2.89 -8.20
N ARG A 42 6.30 -3.29 -8.90
CA ARG A 42 7.67 -2.98 -8.46
C ARG A 42 7.93 -1.48 -8.67
N LYS A 43 8.63 -0.85 -7.73
CA LYS A 43 9.01 0.56 -7.87
C LYS A 43 9.79 0.76 -9.17
N PRO A 44 9.28 1.55 -10.13
CA PRO A 44 9.94 1.70 -11.41
C PRO A 44 11.15 2.62 -11.29
N ASN A 45 12.10 2.44 -12.20
CA ASN A 45 13.11 3.47 -12.43
C ASN A 45 12.46 4.59 -13.27
N PHE A 46 12.20 5.74 -12.64
CA PHE A 46 11.48 6.85 -13.27
C PHE A 46 12.19 7.42 -14.51
N LEU A 47 13.53 7.31 -14.57
CA LEU A 47 14.32 7.77 -15.72
C LEU A 47 14.19 6.86 -16.95
N LYS A 48 13.79 5.59 -16.75
CA LYS A 48 13.62 4.60 -17.82
C LYS A 48 12.16 4.36 -18.20
N LEU A 49 11.24 5.16 -17.67
CA LEU A 49 9.83 5.02 -18.00
C LEU A 49 9.54 5.53 -19.43
N LYS A 50 8.81 4.71 -20.19
CA LYS A 50 8.18 5.18 -21.42
C LYS A 50 6.98 6.05 -21.05
N LEU A 51 7.10 7.35 -21.27
CA LEU A 51 6.07 8.35 -20.98
C LEU A 51 5.34 8.73 -22.27
N ASP A 52 4.05 9.03 -22.17
CA ASP A 52 3.29 9.81 -23.15
C ASP A 52 3.10 11.25 -22.64
N LEU A 53 2.43 12.11 -23.41
CA LEU A 53 2.24 13.53 -23.05
C LEU A 53 1.62 13.72 -21.66
N LYS A 54 0.58 12.93 -21.31
CA LYS A 54 0.00 12.96 -19.95
C LYS A 54 0.95 12.39 -18.91
N GLY A 55 1.73 11.38 -19.27
CA GLY A 55 2.78 10.82 -18.42
C GLY A 55 3.84 11.88 -18.07
N VAL A 56 4.31 12.65 -19.06
CA VAL A 56 5.24 13.77 -18.84
C VAL A 56 4.62 14.81 -17.89
N TYR A 57 3.35 15.17 -18.10
CA TYR A 57 2.66 16.15 -17.24
C TYR A 57 2.53 15.69 -15.79
N TYR A 58 2.25 14.41 -15.54
CA TYR A 58 2.02 13.89 -14.20
C TYR A 58 3.27 13.37 -13.48
N ILE A 59 4.35 13.06 -14.22
CA ILE A 59 5.52 12.36 -13.65
C ILE A 59 6.21 13.13 -12.52
N SER A 60 6.30 14.45 -12.61
CA SER A 60 6.92 15.29 -11.58
C SER A 60 6.20 15.16 -10.22
N LYS A 61 4.86 15.11 -10.24
CA LYS A 61 4.04 14.92 -9.04
C LYS A 61 4.25 13.53 -8.44
N ILE A 62 4.29 12.51 -9.29
CA ILE A 62 4.53 11.12 -8.88
C ILE A 62 5.90 10.94 -8.25
N ILE A 63 6.95 11.53 -8.85
CA ILE A 63 8.32 11.51 -8.29
C ILE A 63 8.37 12.18 -6.92
N LYS A 64 7.74 13.36 -6.76
CA LYS A 64 7.64 14.02 -5.44
C LYS A 64 6.98 13.11 -4.40
N LYS A 65 5.86 12.47 -4.75
CA LYS A 65 5.15 11.54 -3.86
C LYS A 65 5.92 10.25 -3.58
N SER A 66 6.74 9.78 -4.52
CA SER A 66 7.57 8.58 -4.32
C SER A 66 8.64 8.74 -3.24
N LYS A 67 9.06 9.97 -2.93
CA LYS A 67 9.95 10.28 -1.82
C LYS A 67 9.28 10.11 -0.44
N ILE A 68 7.93 10.23 -0.40
CA ILE A 68 7.14 10.04 0.81
C ILE A 68 6.85 8.55 1.03
N GLY A 69 6.53 7.79 -0.04
CA GLY A 69 6.27 6.36 0.02
C GLY A 69 5.21 5.90 -0.97
N ASP A 70 5.06 4.57 -1.08
CA ASP A 70 4.19 3.94 -2.10
C ASP A 70 2.71 4.31 -1.95
N ALA A 71 2.22 4.46 -0.71
CA ALA A 71 0.85 4.89 -0.46
C ALA A 71 0.58 6.33 -0.96
N ALA A 72 1.58 7.23 -0.86
CA ALA A 72 1.45 8.59 -1.38
C ALA A 72 1.43 8.61 -2.92
N VAL A 73 2.20 7.72 -3.56
CA VAL A 73 2.17 7.52 -5.01
C VAL A 73 0.79 7.03 -5.45
N LEU A 74 0.26 5.99 -4.79
CA LEU A 74 -1.07 5.45 -5.12
C LEU A 74 -2.16 6.52 -4.95
N LYS A 75 -2.11 7.30 -3.88
CA LYS A 75 -3.06 8.40 -3.64
C LYS A 75 -3.00 9.45 -4.76
N GLU A 76 -1.80 9.80 -5.24
CA GLU A 76 -1.66 10.74 -6.37
C GLU A 76 -2.24 10.14 -7.67
N ILE A 77 -1.99 8.86 -7.94
CA ILE A 77 -2.57 8.17 -9.10
C ILE A 77 -4.10 8.19 -9.04
N ILE A 78 -4.70 7.93 -7.87
CA ILE A 78 -6.15 8.01 -7.66
C ILE A 78 -6.68 9.42 -7.97
N ILE A 79 -5.96 10.46 -7.55
CA ILE A 79 -6.31 11.86 -7.85
C ILE A 79 -6.26 12.13 -9.35
N ILE A 80 -5.26 11.61 -10.05
CA ILE A 80 -5.13 11.74 -11.51
C ILE A 80 -6.35 11.12 -12.20
N PHE A 81 -6.71 9.88 -11.86
CA PHE A 81 -7.89 9.21 -12.44
C PHE A 81 -9.18 9.95 -12.14
N LYS A 82 -9.35 10.45 -10.90
CA LYS A 82 -10.51 11.26 -10.51
C LYS A 82 -10.66 12.53 -11.38
N ARG A 83 -9.54 13.24 -11.65
CA ARG A 83 -9.52 14.42 -12.54
C ARG A 83 -9.91 14.10 -13.97
N GLU A 84 -9.64 12.89 -14.42
CA GLU A 84 -10.02 12.39 -15.74
C GLU A 84 -11.45 11.80 -15.80
N GLY A 85 -12.22 11.94 -14.71
CA GLY A 85 -13.59 11.46 -14.61
C GLY A 85 -13.73 9.96 -14.33
N ILE A 86 -12.64 9.29 -13.90
CA ILE A 86 -12.62 7.87 -13.63
C ILE A 86 -12.55 7.64 -12.11
N LYS A 87 -13.57 6.98 -11.56
CA LYS A 87 -13.65 6.68 -10.12
C LYS A 87 -12.82 5.44 -9.78
N THR A 88 -11.95 5.54 -8.79
CA THR A 88 -11.27 4.35 -8.24
C THR A 88 -12.15 3.69 -7.19
N ILE A 89 -12.27 2.36 -7.28
CA ILE A 89 -12.97 1.53 -6.29
C ILE A 89 -11.96 0.66 -5.53
N SER A 90 -12.36 0.22 -4.32
CA SER A 90 -11.52 -0.66 -3.49
C SER A 90 -11.32 -2.00 -4.19
N SER A 91 -10.13 -2.60 -4.05
CA SER A 91 -9.86 -3.96 -4.51
C SER A 91 -10.73 -5.01 -3.81
N THR A 92 -11.20 -4.71 -2.60
CA THR A 92 -12.07 -5.60 -1.82
C THR A 92 -13.56 -5.44 -2.16
N PHE A 93 -13.91 -4.57 -3.12
CA PHE A 93 -15.31 -4.38 -3.54
C PHE A 93 -15.91 -5.65 -4.15
N PHE A 94 -15.11 -6.41 -4.91
CA PHE A 94 -15.53 -7.68 -5.51
C PHE A 94 -15.13 -8.91 -4.71
N THR A 95 -14.38 -8.73 -3.63
CA THR A 95 -13.85 -9.80 -2.78
C THR A 95 -13.98 -9.39 -1.31
N PRO A 96 -15.22 -9.16 -0.82
CA PRO A 96 -15.46 -8.71 0.55
C PRO A 96 -14.96 -9.73 1.59
N GLU A 97 -14.89 -11.01 1.21
CA GLU A 97 -14.34 -12.10 2.03
C GLU A 97 -12.85 -11.95 2.36
N LEU A 98 -12.10 -11.14 1.61
CA LEU A 98 -10.71 -10.80 1.90
C LEU A 98 -10.56 -9.72 2.98
N ASN A 99 -11.66 -9.10 3.40
CA ASN A 99 -11.67 -8.17 4.53
C ASN A 99 -11.84 -8.95 5.82
N LEU A 100 -10.87 -8.81 6.72
CA LEU A 100 -11.01 -9.32 8.06
C LEU A 100 -11.92 -8.38 8.86
N SER A 101 -13.02 -8.89 9.41
CA SER A 101 -13.80 -8.21 10.42
C SER A 101 -13.05 -8.15 11.75
N ARG A 102 -13.58 -7.40 12.72
CA ARG A 102 -12.97 -7.38 14.06
C ARG A 102 -13.09 -8.74 14.71
N GLY A 103 -11.97 -9.33 15.14
CA GLY A 103 -11.98 -10.64 15.78
C GLY A 103 -10.62 -11.29 15.91
N ASN A 104 -10.61 -12.51 16.39
CA ASN A 104 -9.46 -13.38 16.55
C ASN A 104 -9.48 -14.43 15.44
N TYR A 105 -8.43 -14.48 14.62
CA TYR A 105 -8.35 -15.37 13.45
C TYR A 105 -7.33 -16.49 13.60
N THR A 106 -6.69 -16.58 14.78
CA THR A 106 -5.67 -17.59 15.05
C THR A 106 -6.09 -18.49 16.21
N LYS A 107 -5.45 -19.66 16.30
CA LYS A 107 -5.66 -20.60 17.41
C LYS A 107 -5.36 -19.98 18.78
N TYR A 108 -4.36 -19.11 18.84
CA TYR A 108 -3.92 -18.48 20.09
C TYR A 108 -4.61 -17.12 20.29
N LYS A 109 -5.05 -16.89 21.52
CA LYS A 109 -5.62 -15.60 21.94
C LYS A 109 -4.55 -14.80 22.69
N PRO A 110 -4.55 -13.48 22.63
CA PRO A 110 -3.61 -12.65 23.38
C PRO A 110 -3.84 -12.81 24.89
N ASP A 111 -2.78 -13.07 25.63
CA ASP A 111 -2.78 -13.09 27.08
C ASP A 111 -2.77 -11.66 27.68
N ASN A 112 -2.59 -11.53 28.99
CA ASN A 112 -2.61 -10.23 29.65
C ASN A 112 -1.35 -9.39 29.32
N ASP A 113 -0.22 -10.02 29.13
CA ASP A 113 1.03 -9.35 28.74
C ASP A 113 0.96 -8.89 27.30
N ASP A 114 0.42 -9.71 26.41
CA ASP A 114 0.15 -9.34 25.03
C ASP A 114 -0.78 -8.13 24.95
N LYS A 115 -1.89 -8.15 25.70
CA LYS A 115 -2.85 -7.04 25.74
C LYS A 115 -2.20 -5.74 26.23
N ARG A 116 -1.32 -5.81 27.24
CA ARG A 116 -0.55 -4.67 27.75
C ARG A 116 0.41 -4.16 26.69
N ASN A 117 1.17 -5.04 26.05
CA ASN A 117 2.09 -4.71 24.97
C ASN A 117 1.38 -4.11 23.76
N ILE A 118 0.21 -4.62 23.37
CA ILE A 118 -0.66 -4.05 22.33
C ILE A 118 -1.07 -2.62 22.68
N LYS A 119 -1.58 -2.41 23.92
CA LYS A 119 -2.02 -1.09 24.39
C LYS A 119 -0.88 -0.07 24.37
N ASN A 120 0.31 -0.46 24.80
CA ASN A 120 1.50 0.38 24.77
C ASN A 120 1.91 0.71 23.33
N ALA A 121 2.00 -0.30 22.46
CA ALA A 121 2.34 -0.08 21.05
C ALA A 121 1.35 0.86 20.34
N ILE A 122 0.04 0.71 20.58
CA ILE A 122 -1.00 1.61 20.08
C ILE A 122 -0.79 3.05 20.56
N LYS A 123 -0.48 3.24 21.88
CA LYS A 123 -0.20 4.57 22.44
C LYS A 123 0.96 5.27 21.75
N PHE A 124 2.06 4.54 21.51
CA PHE A 124 3.23 5.08 20.79
C PHE A 124 2.95 5.36 19.32
N LEU A 125 2.24 4.46 18.62
CA LEU A 125 1.81 4.69 17.23
C LEU A 125 0.91 5.91 17.09
N ASN A 126 -0.01 6.13 18.04
CA ASN A 126 -0.86 7.32 18.04
C ASN A 126 -0.08 8.61 18.23
N LYS A 127 0.93 8.63 19.11
CA LYS A 127 1.84 9.77 19.28
C LYS A 127 2.71 10.02 18.03
N SER A 128 2.99 8.97 17.26
CA SER A 128 3.83 9.04 16.05
C SER A 128 3.04 9.40 14.80
N LYS A 129 1.73 9.70 14.88
CA LYS A 129 0.88 10.07 13.73
C LYS A 129 1.42 11.19 12.83
N PRO A 130 2.15 12.20 13.32
CA PRO A 130 2.76 13.21 12.46
C PRO A 130 3.78 12.64 11.47
N TYR A 131 4.38 11.48 11.78
CA TYR A 131 5.36 10.82 10.95
C TYR A 131 4.68 9.76 10.06
N SER A 132 4.33 10.13 8.84
CA SER A 132 3.59 9.28 7.89
C SER A 132 4.27 7.95 7.53
N TYR A 133 5.56 7.80 7.81
CA TYR A 133 6.29 6.57 7.57
C TYR A 133 6.19 5.56 8.72
N ILE A 134 5.80 5.97 9.93
CA ILE A 134 5.66 5.08 11.10
C ILE A 134 4.25 4.51 11.10
N GLN A 135 4.12 3.23 10.82
CA GLN A 135 2.85 2.51 10.82
C GLN A 135 2.89 1.20 11.60
N ALA A 136 4.06 0.79 12.08
CA ALA A 136 4.24 -0.45 12.84
C ALA A 136 5.05 -0.21 14.11
N ALA A 137 4.72 -0.96 15.14
CA ALA A 137 5.45 -1.01 16.40
C ALA A 137 5.47 -2.44 16.94
N VAL A 138 6.55 -2.81 17.61
CA VAL A 138 6.61 -4.05 18.40
C VAL A 138 6.62 -3.69 19.87
N GLY A 139 5.58 -4.14 20.59
CA GLY A 139 5.51 -4.08 22.06
C GLY A 139 6.10 -5.35 22.66
N ARG A 140 7.01 -5.20 23.64
CA ARG A 140 7.68 -6.31 24.29
C ARG A 140 8.23 -5.89 25.66
N ASN A 141 7.91 -6.65 26.72
CA ASN A 141 8.42 -6.39 28.07
C ASN A 141 8.31 -4.90 28.46
N ASN A 142 7.14 -4.31 28.30
CA ASN A 142 6.84 -2.89 28.54
C ASN A 142 7.66 -1.89 27.67
N SER A 143 8.50 -2.35 26.77
CA SER A 143 9.20 -1.52 25.80
C SER A 143 8.48 -1.50 24.44
N VAL A 144 8.70 -0.45 23.65
CA VAL A 144 8.10 -0.31 22.31
C VAL A 144 9.18 0.08 21.31
N THR A 145 9.33 -0.73 20.28
CA THR A 145 10.18 -0.42 19.13
C THR A 145 9.32 0.05 17.98
N LEU A 146 9.58 1.24 17.47
CA LEU A 146 8.85 1.84 16.34
C LEU A 146 9.53 1.56 15.01
N GLU A 147 8.71 1.45 13.99
CA GLU A 147 9.17 1.38 12.60
C GLU A 147 10.00 2.62 12.23
N ARG A 148 11.06 2.42 11.45
CA ARG A 148 11.90 3.48 10.89
C ARG A 148 11.65 3.64 9.39
N ARG A 149 12.29 4.61 8.75
CA ARG A 149 12.15 4.88 7.30
C ARG A 149 12.42 3.69 6.39
N LYS A 150 13.22 2.72 6.84
CA LYS A 150 13.51 1.48 6.10
C LYS A 150 12.36 0.45 6.12
N GLY A 151 11.31 0.71 6.88
CA GLY A 151 10.08 -0.08 6.89
C GLY A 151 10.03 -1.19 7.94
N THR A 152 8.84 -1.83 8.03
CA THR A 152 8.53 -2.87 9.03
C THR A 152 9.51 -4.03 8.98
N GLN A 153 9.91 -4.49 7.80
CA GLN A 153 10.81 -5.64 7.64
C GLN A 153 12.21 -5.38 8.21
N ASP A 154 12.72 -4.15 8.03
CA ASP A 154 14.00 -3.73 8.60
C ASP A 154 13.91 -3.66 10.13
N MET A 155 12.84 -3.10 10.67
CA MET A 155 12.58 -3.10 12.12
C MET A 155 12.60 -4.51 12.70
N LEU A 156 11.88 -5.45 12.07
CA LEU A 156 11.80 -6.84 12.54
C LEU A 156 13.16 -7.56 12.51
N ARG A 157 14.00 -7.26 11.51
CA ARG A 157 15.36 -7.83 11.43
C ARG A 157 16.27 -7.38 12.57
N HIS A 158 16.08 -6.15 13.06
CA HIS A 158 16.89 -5.56 14.15
C HIS A 158 16.40 -5.95 15.55
N ILE A 159 15.20 -6.50 15.67
CA ILE A 159 14.70 -7.04 16.93
C ILE A 159 15.42 -8.36 17.19
N LYS A 160 16.29 -8.38 18.21
CA LYS A 160 17.01 -9.58 18.62
C LYS A 160 16.06 -10.75 18.82
N LYS A 161 16.39 -11.89 18.21
CA LYS A 161 15.59 -13.14 18.20
C LYS A 161 15.48 -13.82 19.59
N ASN A 162 15.89 -13.16 20.67
CA ASN A 162 15.85 -13.75 21.99
C ASN A 162 14.40 -13.93 22.48
N LYS A 163 14.03 -15.15 22.56
CA LYS A 163 13.08 -15.93 23.42
C LYS A 163 11.89 -15.23 24.08
N SER A 164 11.58 -13.99 23.83
CA SER A 164 10.47 -13.33 24.51
C SER A 164 9.37 -12.96 23.56
N ASN A 165 8.21 -13.20 24.02
CA ASN A 165 6.94 -12.90 23.40
C ASN A 165 6.80 -11.40 23.15
N GLY A 166 6.69 -11.01 21.90
CA GLY A 166 6.44 -9.63 21.50
C GLY A 166 5.26 -9.58 20.55
N VAL A 167 4.58 -8.45 20.51
CA VAL A 167 3.40 -8.24 19.68
C VAL A 167 3.68 -7.19 18.62
N LEU A 168 3.51 -7.54 17.36
CA LEU A 168 3.55 -6.60 16.26
C LEU A 168 2.17 -5.93 16.10
N VAL A 169 2.14 -4.62 16.28
CA VAL A 169 0.96 -3.80 16.01
C VAL A 169 1.20 -2.99 14.75
N LYS A 170 0.24 -3.01 13.82
CA LYS A 170 0.34 -2.30 12.55
C LYS A 170 -0.92 -1.49 12.27
N PHE A 171 -0.75 -0.20 11.94
CA PHE A 171 -1.82 0.68 11.53
C PHE A 171 -1.88 0.80 10.00
N PRO A 172 -3.08 0.98 9.42
CA PRO A 172 -3.19 1.36 8.02
C PRO A 172 -2.55 2.74 7.80
N LYS A 173 -1.91 2.92 6.66
CA LYS A 173 -1.49 4.27 6.22
C LYS A 173 -2.74 5.10 5.91
N LYS A 174 -2.84 6.26 6.53
CA LYS A 174 -3.86 7.26 6.19
C LYS A 174 -3.50 8.01 4.92
#